data_93bdfc7aa6be1106d120f63391a50d84
#
_entry.id   93bdfc7aa6be1106d120f63391a50d84
#
_cell.length_a   1.000
_cell.length_b   1.000
_cell.length_c   1.000
_cell.angle_alpha   90.00
_cell.angle_beta   90.00
_cell.angle_gamma   90.00
#
_symmetry.space_group_name_H-M   'P 1'
#
loop_
_entity.id
_entity.type
_entity.pdbx_description
1 polymer ?
#
loop_
_entity_poly.entity_id
_entity_poly.type
_entity_poly.pdbx_seq_one_letter_code
_entity_poly.pdbx_strand_id
1 'polypeptide(L)'
;QLAGCIEENGINVLVVDDEFIDRVDTDIPVIIAHDTGASELPKLDKIVKNPPAVELPRFPKHGPIVLMSSGTTGIPKGIVRPEPTLPVVLASIVDTIPWRADQRLQLTASIFHTWGWACINIALGLRNTIVTRRVFDAEQVLDDVQRYRLDGMISSPIFFKRLVERDPAGEFDTSSLKFIASAGNALTPEVVKETNARFGAILCNVYGSTELALATTATMDQVAANPTIAGRVASGTKLRILDKEGHPVPRGEVGEIYLTNSTAMTGYTNPNLRLNKVDGLISIGDLGYIDEHDFLHVVGRADDMIIVGGENVHPQSVTEVLEAMPGIHEVHAGGVEDSETFQRIAVWAVPTADAAGKALTADAIRDWVRTKLADHSVPRDVHFLAKLPRNATGKVVPRLLNNDSEA
;
A
#
# COMPACT_ATOMS: atom_id res chain seq x y z
N GLN A 1 -2.00 -21.12 -7.25
CA GLN A 1 -2.18 -20.16 -6.13
C GLN A 1 -3.58 -20.25 -5.54
N LEU A 2 -4.66 -20.21 -6.37
CA LEU A 2 -6.05 -20.24 -5.88
C LEU A 2 -6.36 -21.52 -5.08
N ALA A 3 -6.01 -22.70 -5.59
CA ALA A 3 -6.22 -23.96 -4.90
C ALA A 3 -5.55 -24.00 -3.52
N GLY A 4 -4.27 -23.61 -3.45
CA GLY A 4 -3.56 -23.51 -2.17
C GLY A 4 -4.18 -22.49 -1.20
N CYS A 5 -4.70 -21.37 -1.72
CA CYS A 5 -5.41 -20.39 -0.91
C CYS A 5 -6.72 -20.92 -0.35
N ILE A 6 -7.48 -21.70 -1.14
CA ILE A 6 -8.72 -22.38 -0.72
C ILE A 6 -8.42 -23.36 0.41
N GLU A 7 -7.42 -24.21 0.23
CA GLU A 7 -7.03 -25.23 1.20
C GLU A 7 -6.50 -24.62 2.51
N GLU A 8 -5.50 -23.71 2.43
CA GLU A 8 -4.89 -23.10 3.62
C GLU A 8 -5.88 -22.30 4.48
N ASN A 9 -6.90 -21.72 3.86
CA ASN A 9 -7.87 -20.88 4.57
C ASN A 9 -9.20 -21.58 4.86
N GLY A 10 -9.35 -22.86 4.50
CA GLY A 10 -10.56 -23.65 4.75
C GLY A 10 -11.80 -23.07 4.08
N ILE A 11 -11.67 -22.56 2.85
CA ILE A 11 -12.76 -21.94 2.09
C ILE A 11 -13.75 -22.99 1.65
N ASN A 12 -15.04 -22.79 1.94
CA ASN A 12 -16.10 -23.76 1.63
C ASN A 12 -16.96 -23.34 0.44
N VAL A 13 -16.92 -22.07 0.04
CA VAL A 13 -17.66 -21.53 -1.11
C VAL A 13 -16.79 -20.48 -1.77
N LEU A 14 -16.69 -20.50 -3.09
CA LEU A 14 -16.01 -19.47 -3.87
C LEU A 14 -17.05 -18.57 -4.54
N VAL A 15 -16.92 -17.27 -4.39
CA VAL A 15 -17.70 -16.27 -5.13
C VAL A 15 -16.75 -15.56 -6.09
N VAL A 16 -17.02 -15.62 -7.39
CA VAL A 16 -16.10 -15.15 -8.43
C VAL A 16 -16.87 -14.59 -9.63
N ASP A 17 -16.28 -13.63 -10.35
CA ASP A 17 -16.81 -13.15 -11.63
C ASP A 17 -16.61 -14.21 -12.71
N ASP A 18 -17.56 -14.33 -13.66
CA ASP A 18 -17.53 -15.36 -14.71
C ASP A 18 -16.30 -15.28 -15.62
N GLU A 19 -15.71 -14.09 -15.82
CA GLU A 19 -14.49 -13.91 -16.60
C GLU A 19 -13.26 -14.64 -16.05
N PHE A 20 -13.29 -15.05 -14.78
CA PHE A 20 -12.20 -15.79 -14.13
C PHE A 20 -12.46 -17.29 -14.00
N ILE A 21 -13.64 -17.77 -14.45
CA ILE A 21 -14.06 -19.15 -14.23
C ILE A 21 -13.08 -20.18 -14.82
N ASP A 22 -12.48 -19.88 -15.96
CA ASP A 22 -11.49 -20.74 -16.62
C ASP A 22 -10.19 -20.93 -15.78
N ARG A 23 -10.00 -20.10 -14.75
CA ARG A 23 -8.87 -20.17 -13.81
C ARG A 23 -9.22 -20.87 -12.51
N VAL A 24 -10.49 -21.26 -12.35
CA VAL A 24 -11.02 -21.90 -11.15
C VAL A 24 -11.00 -23.41 -11.34
N ASP A 25 -10.08 -24.05 -10.61
CA ASP A 25 -9.99 -25.51 -10.49
C ASP A 25 -10.19 -25.86 -9.02
N THR A 26 -11.43 -26.28 -8.68
CA THR A 26 -11.81 -26.57 -7.29
C THR A 26 -13.09 -27.42 -7.23
N ASP A 27 -13.16 -28.26 -6.19
CA ASP A 27 -14.35 -29.12 -5.90
C ASP A 27 -15.39 -28.42 -4.99
N ILE A 28 -15.05 -27.21 -4.45
CA ILE A 28 -16.01 -26.47 -3.61
C ILE A 28 -17.08 -25.77 -4.46
N PRO A 29 -18.27 -25.50 -3.90
CA PRO A 29 -19.31 -24.76 -4.61
C PRO A 29 -18.83 -23.39 -5.09
N VAL A 30 -19.14 -23.05 -6.34
CA VAL A 30 -18.82 -21.78 -6.97
C VAL A 30 -20.09 -21.00 -7.27
N ILE A 31 -20.12 -19.71 -6.92
CA ILE A 31 -21.21 -18.77 -7.20
C ILE A 31 -20.63 -17.64 -8.06
N ILE A 32 -21.31 -17.32 -9.15
CA ILE A 32 -20.94 -16.21 -10.02
C ILE A 32 -21.42 -14.88 -9.39
N ALA A 33 -20.47 -13.99 -9.09
CA ALA A 33 -20.75 -12.67 -8.56
C ALA A 33 -21.26 -11.71 -9.63
N HIS A 34 -20.50 -11.58 -10.72
CA HIS A 34 -20.88 -10.83 -11.91
C HIS A 34 -20.91 -11.74 -13.12
N ASP A 35 -22.04 -11.72 -13.85
CA ASP A 35 -22.32 -12.62 -14.95
C ASP A 35 -22.43 -11.85 -16.27
N THR A 36 -21.56 -12.15 -17.21
CA THR A 36 -21.64 -11.66 -18.60
C THR A 36 -22.51 -12.53 -19.51
N GLY A 37 -23.07 -13.60 -18.97
CA GLY A 37 -23.94 -14.53 -19.69
C GLY A 37 -23.26 -15.84 -20.11
N ALA A 38 -21.98 -16.00 -19.79
CA ALA A 38 -21.18 -17.17 -20.24
C ALA A 38 -21.27 -18.40 -19.32
N SER A 39 -21.82 -18.27 -18.10
CA SER A 39 -21.80 -19.35 -17.09
C SER A 39 -23.19 -19.87 -16.72
N GLU A 40 -23.31 -21.20 -16.59
CA GLU A 40 -24.51 -21.90 -16.08
C GLU A 40 -24.49 -22.06 -14.54
N LEU A 41 -23.40 -21.67 -13.86
CA LEU A 41 -23.27 -21.79 -12.41
C LEU A 41 -24.28 -20.90 -11.67
N PRO A 42 -24.56 -21.17 -10.37
CA PRO A 42 -25.42 -20.32 -9.56
C PRO A 42 -24.95 -18.86 -9.55
N LYS A 43 -25.90 -17.92 -9.68
CA LYS A 43 -25.62 -16.50 -9.80
C LYS A 43 -26.06 -15.78 -8.53
N LEU A 44 -25.18 -14.95 -7.97
CA LEU A 44 -25.40 -14.23 -6.72
C LEU A 44 -26.65 -13.33 -6.79
N ASP A 45 -26.84 -12.63 -7.92
CA ASP A 45 -28.01 -11.75 -8.12
C ASP A 45 -29.34 -12.49 -8.08
N LYS A 46 -29.38 -13.73 -8.62
CA LYS A 46 -30.57 -14.61 -8.57
C LYS A 46 -30.84 -15.10 -7.15
N ILE A 47 -29.78 -15.45 -6.40
CA ILE A 47 -29.88 -15.89 -5.00
C ILE A 47 -30.41 -14.73 -4.15
N VAL A 48 -29.90 -13.51 -4.35
CA VAL A 48 -30.35 -12.33 -3.59
C VAL A 48 -31.78 -11.95 -3.92
N LYS A 49 -32.21 -12.04 -5.17
CA LYS A 49 -33.60 -11.76 -5.60
C LYS A 49 -34.62 -12.84 -5.11
N ASN A 50 -34.17 -14.05 -5.01
CA ASN A 50 -35.00 -15.21 -4.59
C ASN A 50 -34.25 -15.98 -3.49
N PRO A 51 -34.12 -15.40 -2.28
CA PRO A 51 -33.38 -16.05 -1.22
C PRO A 51 -34.09 -17.37 -0.82
N PRO A 52 -33.32 -18.40 -0.48
CA PRO A 52 -33.91 -19.62 0.04
C PRO A 52 -34.68 -19.31 1.33
N ALA A 53 -35.79 -20.02 1.55
CA ALA A 53 -36.61 -19.85 2.77
C ALA A 53 -35.85 -20.44 3.99
N VAL A 54 -34.88 -19.70 4.49
CA VAL A 54 -34.13 -20.07 5.69
C VAL A 54 -34.46 -19.05 6.79
N GLU A 55 -34.91 -19.54 7.94
CA GLU A 55 -35.03 -18.69 9.12
C GLU A 55 -33.63 -18.26 9.59
N LEU A 56 -33.32 -16.99 9.41
CA LEU A 56 -32.10 -16.41 9.97
C LEU A 56 -32.28 -16.18 11.48
N PRO A 57 -31.26 -16.47 12.29
CA PRO A 57 -31.31 -16.12 13.71
C PRO A 57 -31.50 -14.61 13.87
N ARG A 58 -32.30 -14.20 14.87
CA ARG A 58 -32.60 -12.78 15.15
C ARG A 58 -31.34 -11.92 15.31
N PHE A 59 -30.24 -12.51 15.79
CA PHE A 59 -28.92 -11.92 15.93
C PHE A 59 -27.88 -12.90 15.33
N PRO A 60 -27.65 -12.83 14.03
CA PRO A 60 -26.64 -13.70 13.41
C PRO A 60 -25.25 -13.36 13.94
N LYS A 61 -24.45 -14.38 14.24
CA LYS A 61 -23.03 -14.18 14.55
C LYS A 61 -22.28 -13.87 13.27
N HIS A 62 -21.54 -12.79 13.25
CA HIS A 62 -20.60 -12.50 12.19
C HIS A 62 -19.38 -13.41 12.30
N GLY A 63 -18.93 -13.94 11.17
CA GLY A 63 -17.62 -14.58 11.09
C GLY A 63 -16.50 -13.52 11.06
N PRO A 64 -15.26 -13.90 11.39
CA PRO A 64 -14.14 -13.00 11.27
C PRO A 64 -13.89 -12.63 9.80
N ILE A 65 -13.46 -11.40 9.56
CA ILE A 65 -12.97 -10.99 8.24
C ILE A 65 -11.53 -11.48 8.09
N VAL A 66 -11.29 -12.26 7.03
CA VAL A 66 -9.93 -12.68 6.65
C VAL A 66 -9.49 -11.89 5.44
N LEU A 67 -8.45 -11.09 5.61
CA LEU A 67 -7.83 -10.35 4.51
C LEU A 67 -6.58 -11.10 4.05
N MET A 68 -6.38 -11.11 2.73
CA MET A 68 -5.23 -11.81 2.15
C MET A 68 -4.09 -10.83 1.92
N SER A 69 -2.87 -11.18 2.35
CA SER A 69 -1.66 -10.44 2.00
C SER A 69 -0.75 -11.28 1.11
N SER A 70 -0.04 -10.62 0.19
CA SER A 70 0.96 -11.27 -0.64
C SER A 70 2.12 -11.76 0.23
N GLY A 71 2.23 -13.08 0.40
CA GLY A 71 3.38 -13.69 1.08
C GLY A 71 4.61 -13.75 0.17
N THR A 72 5.79 -13.76 0.77
CA THR A 72 7.07 -14.01 0.08
C THR A 72 7.14 -15.40 -0.56
N THR A 73 6.35 -16.35 -0.07
CA THR A 73 6.26 -17.74 -0.53
C THR A 73 5.36 -17.96 -1.75
N GLY A 74 4.66 -16.93 -2.23
CA GLY A 74 3.79 -17.00 -3.40
C GLY A 74 2.34 -17.38 -3.13
N ILE A 75 2.01 -18.02 -1.99
CA ILE A 75 0.63 -18.25 -1.52
C ILE A 75 0.25 -17.09 -0.60
N PRO A 76 -0.88 -16.39 -0.84
CA PRO A 76 -1.33 -15.32 0.03
C PRO A 76 -1.63 -15.81 1.44
N LYS A 77 -1.17 -15.05 2.45
CA LYS A 77 -1.42 -15.33 3.87
C LYS A 77 -2.76 -14.76 4.28
N GLY A 78 -3.61 -15.58 4.91
CA GLY A 78 -4.87 -15.14 5.49
C GLY A 78 -4.64 -14.46 6.85
N ILE A 79 -5.10 -13.23 6.99
CA ILE A 79 -4.95 -12.41 8.18
C ILE A 79 -6.33 -12.29 8.85
N VAL A 80 -6.46 -12.85 10.04
CA VAL A 80 -7.70 -12.83 10.81
C VAL A 80 -7.80 -11.54 11.60
N ARG A 81 -8.82 -10.72 11.32
CA ARG A 81 -9.04 -9.45 11.99
C ARG A 81 -10.27 -9.49 12.88
N PRO A 82 -10.20 -8.92 14.10
CA PRO A 82 -11.37 -8.79 14.95
C PRO A 82 -12.29 -7.70 14.42
N GLU A 83 -13.59 -7.82 14.69
CA GLU A 83 -14.51 -6.70 14.60
C GLU A 83 -14.37 -5.84 15.86
N PRO A 84 -13.97 -4.55 15.73
CA PRO A 84 -13.81 -3.69 16.89
C PRO A 84 -15.19 -3.33 17.46
N THR A 85 -15.35 -3.43 18.78
CA THR A 85 -16.57 -3.02 19.48
C THR A 85 -16.79 -1.50 19.45
N LEU A 86 -15.69 -0.73 19.34
CA LEU A 86 -15.71 0.73 19.21
C LEU A 86 -14.80 1.14 18.03
N PRO A 87 -15.26 2.04 17.16
CA PRO A 87 -14.54 2.45 15.96
C PRO A 87 -13.44 3.50 16.23
N VAL A 88 -12.78 3.49 17.39
CA VAL A 88 -11.83 4.54 17.82
C VAL A 88 -10.72 4.72 16.80
N VAL A 89 -10.14 3.62 16.31
CA VAL A 89 -9.05 3.66 15.33
C VAL A 89 -9.53 4.24 13.99
N LEU A 90 -10.73 3.88 13.54
CA LEU A 90 -11.31 4.42 12.32
C LEU A 90 -11.70 5.91 12.48
N ALA A 91 -12.12 6.31 13.69
CA ALA A 91 -12.42 7.70 14.00
C ALA A 91 -11.17 8.60 13.81
N SER A 92 -9.96 8.10 14.07
CA SER A 92 -8.73 8.85 13.82
C SER A 92 -8.55 9.26 12.35
N ILE A 93 -9.04 8.46 11.42
CA ILE A 93 -9.00 8.80 9.98
C ILE A 93 -9.88 10.02 9.72
N VAL A 94 -11.10 10.00 10.24
CA VAL A 94 -12.08 11.10 10.03
C VAL A 94 -11.72 12.37 10.82
N ASP A 95 -10.94 12.23 11.90
CA ASP A 95 -10.42 13.36 12.67
C ASP A 95 -9.25 14.05 11.94
N THR A 96 -8.36 13.26 11.34
CA THR A 96 -7.17 13.76 10.64
C THR A 96 -7.49 14.24 9.23
N ILE A 97 -8.33 13.51 8.50
CA ILE A 97 -8.71 13.81 7.12
C ILE A 97 -10.04 14.59 7.17
N PRO A 98 -10.25 15.67 6.40
CA PRO A 98 -11.49 16.43 6.38
C PRO A 98 -12.61 15.67 5.66
N TRP A 99 -12.77 14.41 6.02
CA TRP A 99 -13.77 13.48 5.54
C TRP A 99 -15.07 13.62 6.34
N ARG A 100 -16.13 14.01 5.68
CA ARG A 100 -17.42 14.34 6.31
C ARG A 100 -18.56 13.56 5.66
N ALA A 101 -19.72 13.58 6.30
CA ALA A 101 -20.93 12.98 5.75
C ALA A 101 -21.36 13.66 4.45
N ASP A 102 -22.06 12.90 3.62
CA ASP A 102 -22.71 13.34 2.38
C ASP A 102 -21.74 13.91 1.30
N GLN A 103 -20.44 13.65 1.42
CA GLN A 103 -19.44 14.02 0.39
C GLN A 103 -19.46 13.08 -0.81
N ARG A 104 -18.93 13.55 -1.95
CA ARG A 104 -18.68 12.76 -3.14
C ARG A 104 -17.21 12.43 -3.23
N LEU A 105 -16.87 11.15 -3.35
CA LEU A 105 -15.52 10.68 -3.21
C LEU A 105 -15.09 9.83 -4.42
N GLN A 106 -13.90 10.08 -4.93
CA GLN A 106 -13.20 9.16 -5.83
C GLN A 106 -12.51 8.09 -5.00
N LEU A 107 -12.84 6.83 -5.25
CA LEU A 107 -12.15 5.69 -4.65
C LEU A 107 -11.41 4.91 -5.74
N THR A 108 -10.09 5.06 -5.81
CA THR A 108 -9.21 4.28 -6.70
C THR A 108 -8.44 3.20 -5.95
N ALA A 109 -8.41 3.25 -4.62
CA ALA A 109 -7.86 2.18 -3.81
C ALA A 109 -8.68 0.90 -3.96
N SER A 110 -8.02 -0.22 -4.27
CA SER A 110 -8.68 -1.51 -4.47
C SER A 110 -9.40 -1.97 -3.21
N ILE A 111 -10.71 -2.25 -3.32
CA ILE A 111 -11.57 -2.59 -2.18
C ILE A 111 -11.28 -3.96 -1.56
N PHE A 112 -10.53 -4.82 -2.21
CA PHE A 112 -10.04 -6.10 -1.65
C PHE A 112 -8.77 -5.94 -0.80
N HIS A 113 -8.17 -4.74 -0.75
CA HIS A 113 -7.09 -4.39 0.17
C HIS A 113 -7.63 -3.68 1.41
N THR A 114 -6.90 -3.81 2.51
CA THR A 114 -7.25 -3.21 3.81
C THR A 114 -7.61 -1.73 3.71
N TRP A 115 -6.84 -0.95 2.93
CA TRP A 115 -7.09 0.48 2.75
C TRP A 115 -8.42 0.74 2.05
N GLY A 116 -8.63 0.19 0.86
CA GLY A 116 -9.88 0.36 0.13
C GLY A 116 -11.08 -0.21 0.88
N TRP A 117 -10.92 -1.36 1.56
CA TRP A 117 -11.94 -1.95 2.43
C TRP A 117 -12.34 -1.02 3.58
N ALA A 118 -11.38 -0.47 4.30
CA ALA A 118 -11.66 0.48 5.38
C ALA A 118 -12.38 1.74 4.84
N CYS A 119 -11.90 2.28 3.73
CA CYS A 119 -12.44 3.49 3.14
C CYS A 119 -13.87 3.33 2.62
N ILE A 120 -14.22 2.20 1.97
CA ILE A 120 -15.60 1.97 1.53
C ILE A 120 -16.55 1.86 2.71
N ASN A 121 -16.14 1.21 3.80
CA ASN A 121 -16.99 1.09 5.01
C ASN A 121 -17.16 2.44 5.70
N ILE A 122 -16.11 3.27 5.80
CA ILE A 122 -16.23 4.64 6.32
C ILE A 122 -17.16 5.47 5.44
N ALA A 123 -16.97 5.40 4.11
CA ALA A 123 -17.78 6.15 3.16
C ALA A 123 -19.27 5.78 3.24
N LEU A 124 -19.60 4.49 3.34
CA LEU A 124 -20.99 4.02 3.51
C LEU A 124 -21.56 4.48 4.85
N GLY A 125 -20.78 4.37 5.94
CA GLY A 125 -21.19 4.85 7.27
C GLY A 125 -21.47 6.36 7.32
N LEU A 126 -20.72 7.15 6.53
CA LEU A 126 -20.91 8.59 6.38
C LEU A 126 -21.90 8.98 5.27
N ARG A 127 -22.57 8.01 4.63
CA ARG A 127 -23.52 8.22 3.52
C ARG A 127 -22.91 8.98 2.35
N ASN A 128 -21.62 8.76 2.09
CA ASN A 128 -20.93 9.38 0.96
C ASN A 128 -21.38 8.76 -0.38
N THR A 129 -21.36 9.56 -1.42
CA THR A 129 -21.42 9.05 -2.80
C THR A 129 -20.04 8.61 -3.22
N ILE A 130 -19.89 7.36 -3.64
CA ILE A 130 -18.61 6.80 -4.08
C ILE A 130 -18.62 6.71 -5.60
N VAL A 131 -17.61 7.30 -6.24
CA VAL A 131 -17.28 7.11 -7.65
C VAL A 131 -16.06 6.21 -7.71
N THR A 132 -16.19 5.08 -8.40
CA THR A 132 -15.10 4.10 -8.56
C THR A 132 -15.16 3.48 -9.95
N ARG A 133 -14.03 2.92 -10.39
CA ARG A 133 -13.91 2.27 -11.69
C ARG A 133 -13.33 0.87 -11.48
N ARG A 134 -13.73 -0.05 -12.33
CA ARG A 134 -13.22 -1.42 -12.30
C ARG A 134 -11.71 -1.49 -12.57
N VAL A 135 -11.25 -0.67 -13.51
CA VAL A 135 -9.84 -0.54 -13.87
C VAL A 135 -9.45 0.93 -13.72
N PHE A 136 -8.29 1.18 -13.13
CA PHE A 136 -7.76 2.53 -13.01
C PHE A 136 -7.36 3.06 -14.38
N ASP A 137 -7.92 4.22 -14.72
CA ASP A 137 -7.54 5.02 -15.87
C ASP A 137 -7.44 6.47 -15.41
N ALA A 138 -6.27 7.09 -15.58
CA ALA A 138 -5.98 8.41 -15.03
C ALA A 138 -6.84 9.51 -15.64
N GLU A 139 -7.10 9.45 -16.95
CA GLU A 139 -7.94 10.44 -17.64
C GLU A 139 -9.38 10.36 -17.16
N GLN A 140 -9.93 9.15 -17.08
CA GLN A 140 -11.29 8.95 -16.59
C GLN A 140 -11.46 9.34 -15.13
N VAL A 141 -10.44 9.15 -14.29
CA VAL A 141 -10.47 9.59 -12.88
C VAL A 141 -10.49 11.11 -12.80
N LEU A 142 -9.69 11.80 -13.60
CA LEU A 142 -9.69 13.27 -13.66
C LEU A 142 -11.01 13.83 -14.21
N ASP A 143 -11.57 13.21 -15.26
CA ASP A 143 -12.90 13.56 -15.76
C ASP A 143 -14.00 13.35 -14.73
N ASP A 144 -13.94 12.25 -13.95
CA ASP A 144 -14.88 12.00 -12.86
C ASP A 144 -14.80 13.09 -11.78
N VAL A 145 -13.60 13.53 -11.40
CA VAL A 145 -13.40 14.61 -10.42
C VAL A 145 -14.07 15.89 -10.91
N GLN A 146 -13.82 16.29 -12.13
CA GLN A 146 -14.41 17.47 -12.75
C GLN A 146 -15.92 17.35 -12.93
N ARG A 147 -16.37 16.27 -13.57
CA ARG A 147 -17.78 16.03 -13.93
C ARG A 147 -18.70 15.93 -12.74
N TYR A 148 -18.29 15.20 -11.71
CA TYR A 148 -19.10 14.98 -10.50
C TYR A 148 -18.77 15.96 -9.39
N ARG A 149 -17.80 16.87 -9.59
CA ARG A 149 -17.31 17.84 -8.60
C ARG A 149 -17.02 17.15 -7.28
N LEU A 150 -16.11 16.20 -7.31
CA LEU A 150 -15.80 15.35 -6.17
C LEU A 150 -15.11 16.15 -5.06
N ASP A 151 -15.46 15.84 -3.81
CA ASP A 151 -14.94 16.52 -2.62
C ASP A 151 -13.62 15.94 -2.14
N GLY A 152 -13.36 14.66 -2.40
CA GLY A 152 -12.16 13.98 -1.94
C GLY A 152 -11.74 12.82 -2.85
N MET A 153 -10.47 12.48 -2.78
CA MET A 153 -9.88 11.34 -3.48
C MET A 153 -9.16 10.43 -2.51
N ILE A 154 -9.40 9.12 -2.63
CA ILE A 154 -8.79 8.08 -1.80
C ILE A 154 -8.02 7.14 -2.72
N SER A 155 -6.70 7.11 -2.55
CA SER A 155 -5.84 6.38 -3.46
C SER A 155 -4.52 5.95 -2.80
N SER A 156 -3.52 5.65 -3.61
CA SER A 156 -2.16 5.35 -3.19
C SER A 156 -1.14 6.12 -4.06
N PRO A 157 0.10 6.31 -3.57
CA PRO A 157 1.12 7.15 -4.20
C PRO A 157 1.33 6.90 -5.69
N ILE A 158 1.35 5.65 -6.12
CA ILE A 158 1.55 5.30 -7.54
C ILE A 158 0.45 5.86 -8.45
N PHE A 159 -0.80 5.90 -7.97
CA PHE A 159 -1.90 6.44 -8.76
C PHE A 159 -1.87 7.97 -8.81
N PHE A 160 -1.42 8.64 -7.74
CA PHE A 160 -1.21 10.11 -7.77
C PHE A 160 -0.16 10.48 -8.82
N LYS A 161 0.96 9.76 -8.87
CA LYS A 161 1.99 9.96 -9.89
C LYS A 161 1.40 9.86 -11.29
N ARG A 162 0.61 8.82 -11.57
CA ARG A 162 -0.07 8.66 -12.87
C ARG A 162 -1.08 9.77 -13.20
N LEU A 163 -1.78 10.31 -12.20
CA LEU A 163 -2.69 11.44 -12.40
C LEU A 163 -1.92 12.72 -12.74
N VAL A 164 -0.80 12.98 -12.06
CA VAL A 164 0.09 14.12 -12.35
C VAL A 164 0.70 13.98 -13.75
N GLU A 165 1.20 12.79 -14.11
CA GLU A 165 1.76 12.50 -15.43
C GLU A 165 0.73 12.69 -16.56
N ARG A 166 -0.55 12.31 -16.32
CA ARG A 166 -1.62 12.48 -17.32
C ARG A 166 -2.02 13.93 -17.51
N ASP A 167 -1.92 14.76 -16.48
CA ASP A 167 -2.41 16.14 -16.50
C ASP A 167 -1.41 17.10 -15.82
N PRO A 168 -0.19 17.23 -16.34
CA PRO A 168 0.83 18.09 -15.76
C PRO A 168 0.50 19.58 -15.91
N ALA A 169 -0.29 19.95 -16.93
CA ALA A 169 -0.70 21.33 -17.21
C ALA A 169 -1.95 21.77 -16.45
N GLY A 170 -2.68 20.84 -15.81
CA GLY A 170 -3.91 21.16 -15.09
C GLY A 170 -5.10 21.46 -16.00
N GLU A 171 -5.27 20.69 -17.07
CA GLU A 171 -6.36 20.83 -18.03
C GLU A 171 -7.73 20.46 -17.43
N PHE A 172 -7.74 19.51 -16.47
CA PHE A 172 -8.95 19.12 -15.76
C PHE A 172 -9.19 20.02 -14.53
N ASP A 173 -10.44 20.45 -14.35
CA ASP A 173 -10.85 21.22 -13.15
C ASP A 173 -10.97 20.30 -11.94
N THR A 174 -9.96 20.33 -11.07
CA THR A 174 -9.91 19.58 -9.81
C THR A 174 -10.13 20.47 -8.59
N SER A 175 -10.57 21.71 -8.76
CA SER A 175 -10.76 22.71 -7.71
C SER A 175 -11.82 22.34 -6.66
N SER A 176 -12.67 21.35 -6.95
CA SER A 176 -13.66 20.83 -6.00
C SER A 176 -13.05 19.95 -4.91
N LEU A 177 -11.85 19.39 -5.12
CA LEU A 177 -11.18 18.54 -4.15
C LEU A 177 -10.79 19.32 -2.90
N LYS A 178 -11.17 18.81 -1.75
CA LYS A 178 -10.87 19.34 -0.42
C LYS A 178 -9.77 18.56 0.27
N PHE A 179 -9.56 17.29 -0.12
CA PHE A 179 -8.52 16.44 0.39
C PHE A 179 -8.17 15.30 -0.58
N ILE A 180 -6.96 14.80 -0.45
CA ILE A 180 -6.46 13.56 -1.05
C ILE A 180 -5.93 12.69 0.07
N ALA A 181 -6.44 11.47 0.23
CA ALA A 181 -6.01 10.53 1.26
C ALA A 181 -5.12 9.45 0.64
N SER A 182 -3.89 9.35 1.13
CA SER A 182 -2.86 8.41 0.68
C SER A 182 -2.64 7.30 1.69
N ALA A 183 -2.56 6.05 1.23
CA ALA A 183 -2.02 4.93 1.99
C ALA A 183 -1.58 3.78 1.07
N GLY A 184 -1.04 2.72 1.67
CA GLY A 184 -0.75 1.44 1.01
C GLY A 184 0.65 1.29 0.41
N ASN A 185 1.33 2.38 0.13
CA ASN A 185 2.74 2.43 -0.28
C ASN A 185 3.46 3.57 0.45
N ALA A 186 4.79 3.56 0.41
CA ALA A 186 5.57 4.70 0.88
C ALA A 186 5.18 5.97 0.11
N LEU A 187 4.91 7.04 0.84
CA LEU A 187 4.64 8.37 0.29
C LEU A 187 5.97 9.13 0.32
N THR A 188 6.66 9.16 -0.82
CA THR A 188 7.98 9.79 -0.92
C THR A 188 7.88 11.31 -1.04
N PRO A 189 8.91 12.07 -0.65
CA PRO A 189 8.91 13.53 -0.76
C PRO A 189 8.65 14.04 -2.18
N GLU A 190 9.14 13.33 -3.20
CA GLU A 190 8.93 13.73 -4.59
C GLU A 190 7.46 13.56 -5.00
N VAL A 191 6.81 12.45 -4.62
CA VAL A 191 5.37 12.26 -4.87
C VAL A 191 4.54 13.33 -4.15
N VAL A 192 4.90 13.70 -2.92
CA VAL A 192 4.23 14.81 -2.19
C VAL A 192 4.36 16.11 -2.96
N LYS A 193 5.57 16.46 -3.38
CA LYS A 193 5.88 17.69 -4.12
C LYS A 193 5.08 17.77 -5.42
N GLU A 194 5.12 16.72 -6.24
CA GLU A 194 4.41 16.66 -7.53
C GLU A 194 2.88 16.72 -7.33
N THR A 195 2.34 15.95 -6.38
CA THR A 195 0.92 15.94 -6.07
C THR A 195 0.45 17.29 -5.57
N ASN A 196 1.19 17.92 -4.64
CA ASN A 196 0.85 19.24 -4.13
C ASN A 196 0.96 20.34 -5.21
N ALA A 197 1.92 20.24 -6.12
CA ALA A 197 2.04 21.18 -7.23
C ALA A 197 0.83 21.11 -8.17
N ARG A 198 0.28 19.91 -8.41
CA ARG A 198 -0.87 19.70 -9.32
C ARG A 198 -2.22 19.97 -8.66
N PHE A 199 -2.42 19.52 -7.43
CA PHE A 199 -3.74 19.53 -6.78
C PHE A 199 -3.86 20.53 -5.63
N GLY A 200 -2.76 21.21 -5.26
CA GLY A 200 -2.67 22.00 -4.03
C GLY A 200 -2.25 21.16 -2.82
N ALA A 201 -1.93 21.84 -1.71
CA ALA A 201 -1.48 21.19 -0.47
C ALA A 201 -2.65 20.53 0.30
N ILE A 202 -3.32 19.57 -0.33
CA ILE A 202 -4.50 18.86 0.21
C ILE A 202 -4.24 17.37 0.48
N LEU A 203 -2.98 16.93 0.45
CA LEU A 203 -2.58 15.54 0.62
C LEU A 203 -2.46 15.18 2.10
N CYS A 204 -3.22 14.18 2.54
CA CYS A 204 -3.13 13.53 3.86
C CYS A 204 -2.43 12.17 3.71
N ASN A 205 -1.73 11.71 4.74
CA ASN A 205 -1.10 10.40 4.76
C ASN A 205 -1.68 9.50 5.86
N VAL A 206 -1.79 8.21 5.56
CA VAL A 206 -2.20 7.15 6.48
C VAL A 206 -1.19 6.01 6.35
N TYR A 207 -0.49 5.69 7.44
CA TYR A 207 0.41 4.55 7.49
C TYR A 207 -0.21 3.43 8.31
N GLY A 208 -0.09 2.23 7.78
CA GLY A 208 -0.57 1.00 8.40
C GLY A 208 -0.30 -0.21 7.52
N SER A 209 -0.74 -1.37 7.97
CA SER A 209 -0.61 -2.63 7.25
C SER A 209 -1.87 -3.47 7.31
N THR A 210 -1.90 -4.56 6.55
CA THR A 210 -3.02 -5.52 6.64
C THR A 210 -3.07 -6.17 8.02
N GLU A 211 -1.92 -6.41 8.63
CA GLU A 211 -1.77 -7.05 9.94
C GLU A 211 -2.15 -6.12 11.11
N LEU A 212 -1.75 -4.87 11.04
CA LEU A 212 -1.81 -3.94 12.17
C LEU A 212 -2.86 -2.84 12.01
N ALA A 213 -3.52 -2.80 10.85
CA ALA A 213 -4.46 -1.77 10.46
C ALA A 213 -3.83 -0.36 10.41
N LEU A 214 -4.28 0.54 11.28
CA LEU A 214 -3.85 1.93 11.32
C LEU A 214 -2.76 2.14 12.36
N ALA A 215 -1.60 2.62 11.93
CA ALA A 215 -0.51 3.00 12.82
C ALA A 215 -0.50 4.51 13.09
N THR A 216 -0.36 5.30 12.02
CA THR A 216 -0.27 6.76 12.11
C THR A 216 -1.11 7.46 11.04
N THR A 217 -1.40 8.73 11.29
CA THR A 217 -2.07 9.63 10.34
C THR A 217 -1.36 10.98 10.30
N ALA A 218 -1.35 11.63 9.12
CA ALA A 218 -0.83 12.98 8.95
C ALA A 218 -1.86 13.86 8.22
N THR A 219 -2.07 15.08 8.74
CA THR A 219 -2.93 16.08 8.13
C THR A 219 -2.26 16.71 6.89
N MET A 220 -3.03 17.43 6.09
CA MET A 220 -2.53 18.15 4.92
C MET A 220 -1.38 19.09 5.26
N ASP A 221 -1.55 19.89 6.32
CA ASP A 221 -0.53 20.86 6.77
C ASP A 221 0.76 20.16 7.22
N GLN A 222 0.63 19.03 7.92
CA GLN A 222 1.77 18.24 8.38
C GLN A 222 2.56 17.63 7.21
N VAL A 223 1.86 17.05 6.23
CA VAL A 223 2.49 16.50 5.01
C VAL A 223 3.14 17.59 4.18
N ALA A 224 2.49 18.75 4.03
CA ALA A 224 3.04 19.88 3.29
C ALA A 224 4.30 20.47 3.98
N ALA A 225 4.30 20.55 5.31
CA ALA A 225 5.43 21.09 6.08
C ALA A 225 6.60 20.09 6.14
N ASN A 226 6.34 18.79 6.22
CA ASN A 226 7.38 17.76 6.26
C ASN A 226 6.93 16.52 5.46
N PRO A 227 7.36 16.38 4.20
CA PRO A 227 6.94 15.28 3.34
C PRO A 227 7.57 13.92 3.68
N THR A 228 8.44 13.83 4.68
CA THR A 228 9.09 12.57 5.07
C THR A 228 8.36 11.83 6.20
N ILE A 229 7.33 12.43 6.79
CA ILE A 229 6.62 11.83 7.93
C ILE A 229 5.60 10.77 7.49
N ALA A 230 5.53 9.69 8.24
CA ALA A 230 4.40 8.76 8.18
C ALA A 230 3.18 9.30 8.94
N GLY A 231 3.39 10.19 9.92
CA GLY A 231 2.36 10.86 10.69
C GLY A 231 2.50 10.69 12.21
N ARG A 232 1.49 11.14 12.95
CA ARG A 232 1.38 10.93 14.40
C ARG A 232 0.62 9.63 14.69
N VAL A 233 0.93 9.03 15.83
CA VAL A 233 0.26 7.80 16.29
C VAL A 233 -1.24 8.02 16.36
N ALA A 234 -1.99 7.16 15.69
CA ALA A 234 -3.45 7.23 15.64
C ALA A 234 -4.09 6.96 17.01
N SER A 235 -5.21 7.61 17.31
CA SER A 235 -5.95 7.42 18.56
C SER A 235 -6.31 5.94 18.73
N GLY A 236 -6.09 5.40 19.94
CA GLY A 236 -6.34 3.99 20.23
C GLY A 236 -5.23 3.04 19.78
N THR A 237 -4.16 3.53 19.14
CA THR A 237 -2.96 2.77 18.80
C THR A 237 -1.87 2.99 19.85
N LYS A 238 -1.25 1.90 20.29
CA LYS A 238 -0.01 1.93 21.09
C LYS A 238 1.13 1.57 20.18
N LEU A 239 2.17 2.41 20.10
CA LEU A 239 3.34 2.22 19.24
C LEU A 239 4.62 2.42 20.06
N ARG A 240 5.61 1.58 19.79
CA ARG A 240 6.98 1.68 20.34
C ARG A 240 7.98 1.36 19.24
N ILE A 241 9.14 1.96 19.32
CA ILE A 241 10.30 1.62 18.52
C ILE A 241 11.24 0.84 19.42
N LEU A 242 11.59 -0.39 19.04
CA LEU A 242 12.37 -1.30 19.87
C LEU A 242 13.66 -1.71 19.15
N ASP A 243 14.71 -1.97 19.94
CA ASP A 243 15.94 -2.62 19.47
C ASP A 243 15.75 -4.13 19.26
N LYS A 244 16.84 -4.83 18.90
CA LYS A 244 16.83 -6.28 18.66
C LYS A 244 16.61 -7.10 19.94
N GLU A 245 16.88 -6.52 21.09
CA GLU A 245 16.67 -7.09 22.42
C GLU A 245 15.26 -6.82 22.96
N GLY A 246 14.45 -6.00 22.25
CA GLY A 246 13.09 -5.66 22.62
C GLY A 246 12.99 -4.48 23.61
N HIS A 247 14.04 -3.70 23.77
CA HIS A 247 14.03 -2.50 24.61
C HIS A 247 13.68 -1.26 23.77
N PRO A 248 12.97 -0.26 24.35
CA PRO A 248 12.70 1.00 23.66
C PRO A 248 13.99 1.75 23.31
N VAL A 249 14.09 2.23 22.07
CA VAL A 249 15.19 3.10 21.64
C VAL A 249 14.88 4.56 21.95
N PRO A 250 15.90 5.43 22.11
CA PRO A 250 15.74 6.88 22.21
C PRO A 250 15.05 7.49 20.99
N ARG A 251 14.47 8.69 21.17
CA ARG A 251 13.93 9.47 20.06
C ARG A 251 15.00 9.78 19.03
N GLY A 252 14.64 9.70 17.75
CA GLY A 252 15.56 9.90 16.61
C GLY A 252 16.39 8.67 16.27
N GLU A 253 16.44 7.65 17.11
CA GLU A 253 17.13 6.40 16.83
C GLU A 253 16.22 5.41 16.10
N VAL A 254 16.78 4.74 15.09
CA VAL A 254 16.08 3.76 14.27
C VAL A 254 15.99 2.43 15.02
N GLY A 255 14.78 1.87 15.07
CA GLY A 255 14.50 0.52 15.56
C GLY A 255 13.31 -0.09 14.83
N GLU A 256 12.92 -1.28 15.25
CA GLU A 256 11.77 -1.98 14.69
C GLU A 256 10.47 -1.41 15.26
N ILE A 257 9.48 -1.19 14.39
CA ILE A 257 8.19 -0.61 14.75
C ILE A 257 7.28 -1.70 15.29
N TYR A 258 6.92 -1.59 16.56
CA TYR A 258 5.96 -2.45 17.25
C TYR A 258 4.70 -1.67 17.58
N LEU A 259 3.54 -2.23 17.29
CA LEU A 259 2.27 -1.57 17.64
C LEU A 259 1.13 -2.56 17.91
N THR A 260 0.09 -2.06 18.54
CA THR A 260 -1.21 -2.76 18.68
C THR A 260 -2.35 -1.76 18.80
N ASN A 261 -3.54 -2.19 18.39
CA ASN A 261 -4.80 -1.47 18.56
C ASN A 261 -5.98 -2.43 18.48
N SER A 262 -7.20 -1.93 18.64
CA SER A 262 -8.43 -2.76 18.64
C SER A 262 -8.74 -3.45 17.31
N THR A 263 -8.05 -3.07 16.22
CA THR A 263 -8.24 -3.64 14.87
C THR A 263 -7.03 -4.43 14.39
N ALA A 264 -5.98 -4.53 15.19
CA ALA A 264 -4.82 -5.36 14.88
C ALA A 264 -5.22 -6.84 14.79
N MET A 265 -4.56 -7.59 13.92
CA MET A 265 -4.86 -9.01 13.70
C MET A 265 -4.76 -9.83 14.98
N THR A 266 -5.58 -10.87 15.05
CA THR A 266 -5.50 -11.87 16.13
C THR A 266 -4.53 -13.00 15.80
N GLY A 267 -4.30 -13.28 14.52
CA GLY A 267 -3.40 -14.30 14.01
C GLY A 267 -3.52 -14.48 12.50
N TYR A 268 -2.73 -15.40 11.99
CA TYR A 268 -2.88 -15.91 10.63
C TYR A 268 -3.84 -17.11 10.60
N THR A 269 -4.48 -17.37 9.45
CA THR A 269 -5.25 -18.61 9.23
C THR A 269 -4.35 -19.84 9.27
N ASN A 270 -3.12 -19.72 8.77
CA ASN A 270 -2.10 -20.77 8.88
C ASN A 270 -1.48 -20.76 10.28
N PRO A 271 -1.68 -21.79 11.11
CA PRO A 271 -1.21 -21.84 12.50
C PRO A 271 0.31 -21.97 12.64
N ASN A 272 1.02 -22.29 11.53
CA ASN A 272 2.48 -22.36 11.53
C ASN A 272 3.13 -20.98 11.42
N LEU A 273 2.39 -19.96 11.01
CA LEU A 273 2.86 -18.59 10.95
C LEU A 273 2.73 -17.93 12.32
N ARG A 274 3.84 -17.45 12.84
CA ARG A 274 3.89 -16.77 14.14
C ARG A 274 3.97 -15.27 13.97
N LEU A 275 3.36 -14.56 14.92
CA LEU A 275 3.50 -13.11 15.05
C LEU A 275 4.77 -12.80 15.85
N ASN A 276 5.53 -11.82 15.36
CA ASN A 276 6.61 -11.22 16.15
C ASN A 276 5.98 -10.30 17.21
N LYS A 277 6.04 -10.71 18.50
CA LYS A 277 5.38 -10.02 19.61
C LYS A 277 6.33 -9.73 20.74
N VAL A 278 6.27 -8.47 21.23
CA VAL A 278 6.94 -8.02 22.46
C VAL A 278 5.90 -7.25 23.29
N ASP A 279 5.67 -7.67 24.53
CA ASP A 279 4.73 -7.02 25.47
C ASP A 279 3.33 -6.78 24.89
N GLY A 280 2.83 -7.69 24.05
CA GLY A 280 1.52 -7.57 23.40
C GLY A 280 1.50 -6.64 22.18
N LEU A 281 2.59 -5.96 21.86
CA LEU A 281 2.80 -5.24 20.62
C LEU A 281 3.26 -6.21 19.53
N ILE A 282 2.87 -5.93 18.29
CA ILE A 282 3.17 -6.77 17.12
C ILE A 282 4.03 -5.98 16.17
N SER A 283 5.06 -6.59 15.59
CA SER A 283 5.80 -6.06 14.45
C SER A 283 5.54 -6.88 13.18
N ILE A 284 5.65 -6.19 12.05
CA ILE A 284 5.67 -6.77 10.71
C ILE A 284 7.02 -6.59 10.01
N GLY A 285 8.02 -6.12 10.77
CA GLY A 285 9.38 -5.90 10.29
C GLY A 285 9.63 -4.53 9.67
N ASP A 286 8.74 -3.56 9.84
CA ASP A 286 9.03 -2.18 9.44
C ASP A 286 10.00 -1.54 10.43
N LEU A 287 10.95 -0.75 9.92
CA LEU A 287 11.92 0.03 10.69
C LEU A 287 11.58 1.52 10.62
N GLY A 288 11.84 2.22 11.73
CA GLY A 288 11.57 3.65 11.78
C GLY A 288 12.04 4.28 13.09
N TYR A 289 11.76 5.56 13.23
CA TYR A 289 12.03 6.33 14.45
C TYR A 289 10.93 7.38 14.69
N ILE A 290 10.80 7.82 15.93
CA ILE A 290 9.93 8.95 16.29
C ILE A 290 10.82 10.16 16.51
N ASP A 291 10.51 11.27 15.83
CA ASP A 291 11.24 12.53 15.95
C ASP A 291 10.87 13.33 17.21
N GLU A 292 11.50 14.50 17.39
CA GLU A 292 11.27 15.39 18.54
C GLU A 292 9.85 15.99 18.56
N HIS A 293 9.16 15.97 17.44
CA HIS A 293 7.80 16.49 17.27
C HIS A 293 6.72 15.40 17.32
N ASP A 294 7.05 14.19 17.75
CA ASP A 294 6.16 13.02 17.81
C ASP A 294 5.68 12.50 16.44
N PHE A 295 6.41 12.75 15.37
CA PHE A 295 6.15 12.15 14.08
C PHE A 295 6.94 10.86 13.90
N LEU A 296 6.26 9.85 13.38
CA LEU A 296 6.90 8.62 12.91
C LEU A 296 7.50 8.85 11.52
N HIS A 297 8.74 8.40 11.36
CA HIS A 297 9.43 8.24 10.08
C HIS A 297 9.67 6.75 9.85
N VAL A 298 9.22 6.24 8.70
CA VAL A 298 9.46 4.86 8.28
C VAL A 298 10.64 4.86 7.33
N VAL A 299 11.69 4.11 7.65
CA VAL A 299 12.94 4.09 6.87
C VAL A 299 13.08 2.87 5.97
N GLY A 300 12.22 1.86 6.15
CA GLY A 300 12.20 0.65 5.33
C GLY A 300 11.77 -0.57 6.12
N ARG A 301 12.12 -1.74 5.62
CA ARG A 301 11.83 -3.03 6.26
C ARG A 301 13.11 -3.71 6.75
N ALA A 302 13.01 -4.42 7.84
CA ALA A 302 14.14 -5.17 8.40
C ALA A 302 14.57 -6.34 7.49
N ASP A 303 13.61 -6.96 6.80
CA ASP A 303 13.85 -8.03 5.84
C ASP A 303 14.33 -7.54 4.46
N ASP A 304 14.13 -6.26 4.14
CA ASP A 304 14.68 -5.60 2.94
C ASP A 304 16.04 -4.93 3.23
N MET A 305 16.42 -4.75 4.51
CA MET A 305 17.73 -4.25 4.88
C MET A 305 18.81 -5.27 4.50
N ILE A 306 19.86 -4.81 3.86
CA ILE A 306 20.98 -5.65 3.44
C ILE A 306 22.28 -5.23 4.14
N ILE A 307 23.23 -6.17 4.21
CA ILE A 307 24.55 -5.92 4.76
C ILE A 307 25.54 -5.86 3.62
N VAL A 308 26.09 -4.67 3.37
CA VAL A 308 27.09 -4.44 2.31
C VAL A 308 28.43 -4.17 2.97
N GLY A 309 29.35 -5.13 2.90
CA GLY A 309 30.69 -4.99 3.49
C GLY A 309 30.70 -4.76 5.01
N GLY A 310 29.70 -5.26 5.73
CA GLY A 310 29.53 -5.07 7.18
C GLY A 310 28.65 -3.90 7.60
N GLU A 311 28.21 -3.05 6.64
CA GLU A 311 27.36 -1.89 6.90
C GLU A 311 25.91 -2.21 6.56
N ASN A 312 24.98 -1.73 7.40
CA ASN A 312 23.54 -1.85 7.18
C ASN A 312 23.06 -0.84 6.13
N VAL A 313 22.49 -1.31 5.04
CA VAL A 313 21.96 -0.48 3.96
C VAL A 313 20.47 -0.74 3.79
N HIS A 314 19.71 0.34 3.69
CA HIS A 314 18.29 0.30 3.38
C HIS A 314 18.09 0.65 1.89
N PRO A 315 17.75 -0.30 1.01
CA PRO A 315 17.53 -0.03 -0.41
C PRO A 315 16.47 1.04 -0.69
N GLN A 316 15.49 1.17 0.21
CA GLN A 316 14.47 2.21 0.12
C GLN A 316 15.07 3.63 0.10
N SER A 317 16.10 3.89 0.92
CA SER A 317 16.77 5.21 0.92
C SER A 317 17.46 5.50 -0.42
N VAL A 318 17.98 4.48 -1.09
CA VAL A 318 18.56 4.61 -2.44
C VAL A 318 17.47 4.91 -3.46
N THR A 319 16.32 4.22 -3.37
CA THR A 319 15.14 4.49 -4.22
C THR A 319 14.69 5.95 -4.10
N GLU A 320 14.51 6.45 -2.88
CA GLU A 320 14.05 7.82 -2.60
C GLU A 320 15.01 8.89 -3.15
N VAL A 321 16.31 8.68 -2.99
CA VAL A 321 17.32 9.60 -3.53
C VAL A 321 17.30 9.61 -5.05
N LEU A 322 17.06 8.47 -5.68
CA LEU A 322 17.04 8.33 -7.13
C LEU A 322 15.72 8.82 -7.75
N GLU A 323 14.60 8.78 -7.05
CA GLU A 323 13.34 9.35 -7.53
C GLU A 323 13.44 10.86 -7.80
N ALA A 324 14.30 11.57 -7.07
CA ALA A 324 14.56 12.99 -7.29
C ALA A 324 15.61 13.28 -8.38
N MET A 325 16.18 12.26 -9.04
CA MET A 325 17.21 12.44 -10.06
C MET A 325 16.58 12.79 -11.42
N PRO A 326 16.99 13.87 -12.08
CA PRO A 326 16.54 14.19 -13.44
C PRO A 326 16.84 13.03 -14.42
N GLY A 327 15.86 12.69 -15.25
CA GLY A 327 15.98 11.59 -16.22
C GLY A 327 15.47 10.24 -15.72
N ILE A 328 15.10 10.12 -14.44
CA ILE A 328 14.45 8.94 -13.90
C ILE A 328 12.93 9.14 -13.87
N HIS A 329 12.20 8.21 -14.51
CA HIS A 329 10.74 8.12 -14.48
C HIS A 329 10.26 7.24 -13.31
N GLU A 330 10.78 6.02 -13.22
CA GLU A 330 10.55 5.10 -12.11
C GLU A 330 11.87 4.45 -11.69
N VAL A 331 11.99 4.10 -10.43
CA VAL A 331 13.17 3.40 -9.91
C VAL A 331 12.81 2.48 -8.76
N HIS A 332 13.56 1.40 -8.63
CA HIS A 332 13.54 0.49 -7.50
C HIS A 332 14.98 0.08 -7.17
N ALA A 333 15.34 0.15 -5.90
CA ALA A 333 16.59 -0.40 -5.40
C ALA A 333 16.31 -1.65 -4.56
N GLY A 334 17.18 -2.63 -4.63
CA GLY A 334 17.06 -3.87 -3.87
C GLY A 334 18.43 -4.51 -3.62
N GLY A 335 18.46 -5.45 -2.67
CA GLY A 335 19.63 -6.28 -2.42
C GLY A 335 19.72 -7.45 -3.41
N VAL A 336 20.92 -7.71 -3.90
CA VAL A 336 21.26 -8.92 -4.65
C VAL A 336 22.46 -9.62 -4.01
N GLU A 337 22.57 -10.93 -4.19
CA GLU A 337 23.71 -11.70 -3.67
C GLU A 337 25.04 -11.23 -4.29
N ASP A 338 26.09 -11.27 -3.49
CA ASP A 338 27.45 -10.89 -3.86
C ASP A 338 28.47 -11.78 -3.19
N SER A 339 29.43 -12.27 -3.96
CA SER A 339 30.46 -13.20 -3.48
C SER A 339 31.50 -12.54 -2.56
N GLU A 340 31.70 -11.22 -2.63
CA GLU A 340 32.69 -10.50 -1.85
C GLU A 340 32.10 -9.85 -0.59
N THR A 341 30.90 -9.27 -0.71
CA THR A 341 30.25 -8.52 0.36
C THR A 341 28.98 -9.18 0.89
N PHE A 342 28.73 -10.45 0.50
CA PHE A 342 27.50 -11.21 0.74
C PHE A 342 26.27 -10.63 0.05
N GLN A 343 26.08 -9.31 0.10
CA GLN A 343 25.01 -8.60 -0.59
C GLN A 343 25.54 -7.27 -1.14
N ARG A 344 24.91 -6.80 -2.23
CA ARG A 344 25.16 -5.49 -2.82
C ARG A 344 23.86 -4.85 -3.29
N ILE A 345 23.88 -3.54 -3.49
CA ILE A 345 22.74 -2.81 -4.04
C ILE A 345 22.70 -2.97 -5.55
N ALA A 346 21.52 -3.37 -6.05
CA ALA A 346 21.13 -3.29 -7.46
C ALA A 346 20.01 -2.25 -7.62
N VAL A 347 20.01 -1.56 -8.75
CA VAL A 347 19.00 -0.55 -9.13
C VAL A 347 18.38 -0.93 -10.46
N TRP A 348 17.06 -0.85 -10.53
CA TRP A 348 16.27 -0.98 -11.75
C TRP A 348 15.59 0.35 -12.02
N ALA A 349 16.04 1.02 -13.08
CA ALA A 349 15.60 2.36 -13.45
C ALA A 349 14.83 2.36 -14.77
N VAL A 350 13.74 3.09 -14.81
CA VAL A 350 13.01 3.42 -16.04
C VAL A 350 13.36 4.86 -16.40
N PRO A 351 14.07 5.12 -17.51
CA PRO A 351 14.39 6.48 -17.92
C PRO A 351 13.15 7.25 -18.40
N THR A 352 13.19 8.58 -18.27
CA THR A 352 12.23 9.45 -18.95
C THR A 352 12.43 9.42 -20.48
N ALA A 353 11.40 9.78 -21.24
CA ALA A 353 11.48 9.78 -22.73
C ALA A 353 12.24 11.00 -23.29
N ASP A 354 12.53 12.00 -22.49
CA ASP A 354 13.18 13.26 -22.85
C ASP A 354 14.72 13.14 -23.01
N ALA A 355 15.38 14.28 -23.19
CA ALA A 355 16.83 14.33 -23.34
C ALA A 355 17.58 13.89 -22.07
N ALA A 356 17.02 14.16 -20.88
CA ALA A 356 17.63 13.80 -19.61
C ALA A 356 17.63 12.27 -19.43
N GLY A 357 16.50 11.60 -19.72
CA GLY A 357 16.42 10.14 -19.66
C GLY A 357 17.28 9.44 -20.70
N LYS A 358 17.39 10.00 -21.92
CA LYS A 358 18.27 9.47 -22.98
C LYS A 358 19.76 9.59 -22.66
N ALA A 359 20.12 10.58 -21.83
CA ALA A 359 21.49 10.79 -21.38
C ALA A 359 21.83 10.04 -20.08
N LEU A 360 20.87 9.36 -19.47
CA LEU A 360 21.06 8.66 -18.21
C LEU A 360 21.99 7.46 -18.37
N THR A 361 23.01 7.40 -17.52
CA THR A 361 23.99 6.31 -17.49
C THR A 361 24.08 5.69 -16.10
N ALA A 362 24.57 4.46 -16.02
CA ALA A 362 24.80 3.80 -14.74
C ALA A 362 25.76 4.60 -13.84
N ASP A 363 26.79 5.22 -14.42
CA ASP A 363 27.75 6.02 -13.66
C ASP A 363 27.11 7.32 -13.13
N ALA A 364 26.25 7.97 -13.91
CA ALA A 364 25.50 9.13 -13.43
C ALA A 364 24.60 8.78 -12.24
N ILE A 365 23.95 7.62 -12.24
CA ILE A 365 23.17 7.10 -11.13
C ILE A 365 24.06 6.85 -9.90
N ARG A 366 25.21 6.21 -10.06
CA ARG A 366 26.18 5.97 -8.98
C ARG A 366 26.68 7.26 -8.38
N ASP A 367 27.06 8.22 -9.23
CA ASP A 367 27.56 9.53 -8.78
C ASP A 367 26.47 10.32 -8.05
N TRP A 368 25.24 10.28 -8.53
CA TRP A 368 24.12 10.90 -7.84
C TRP A 368 23.91 10.35 -6.43
N VAL A 369 23.91 9.02 -6.28
CA VAL A 369 23.80 8.37 -4.97
C VAL A 369 24.99 8.76 -4.08
N ARG A 370 26.22 8.72 -4.58
CA ARG A 370 27.45 9.05 -3.85
C ARG A 370 27.43 10.47 -3.28
N THR A 371 26.77 11.41 -3.96
CA THR A 371 26.66 12.78 -3.44
C THR A 371 25.67 12.95 -2.27
N LYS A 372 24.83 11.95 -2.00
CA LYS A 372 23.70 12.04 -1.08
C LYS A 372 23.69 10.99 0.02
N LEU A 373 24.29 9.82 -0.24
CA LEU A 373 24.37 8.70 0.68
C LEU A 373 25.82 8.22 0.86
N ALA A 374 26.03 7.36 1.84
CA ALA A 374 27.35 6.76 2.08
C ALA A 374 27.76 5.79 0.96
N ASP A 375 29.06 5.57 0.80
CA ASP A 375 29.65 4.77 -0.29
C ASP A 375 29.09 3.33 -0.37
N HIS A 376 28.77 2.73 0.77
CA HIS A 376 28.18 1.38 0.83
C HIS A 376 26.73 1.33 0.27
N SER A 377 26.07 2.47 0.10
CA SER A 377 24.76 2.58 -0.54
C SER A 377 24.82 2.78 -2.05
N VAL A 378 26.03 2.97 -2.62
CA VAL A 378 26.19 3.16 -4.07
C VAL A 378 25.91 1.86 -4.81
N PRO A 379 24.99 1.83 -5.79
CA PRO A 379 24.63 0.60 -6.48
C PRO A 379 25.78 0.08 -7.35
N ARG A 380 26.11 -1.21 -7.22
CA ARG A 380 27.05 -1.87 -8.14
C ARG A 380 26.38 -2.22 -9.45
N ASP A 381 25.13 -2.69 -9.41
CA ASP A 381 24.35 -3.04 -10.59
C ASP A 381 23.32 -1.96 -10.89
N VAL A 382 23.21 -1.58 -12.15
CA VAL A 382 22.19 -0.66 -12.66
C VAL A 382 21.59 -1.25 -13.92
N HIS A 383 20.31 -1.56 -13.87
CA HIS A 383 19.53 -2.12 -14.96
C HIS A 383 18.53 -1.08 -15.48
N PHE A 384 18.48 -0.90 -16.78
CA PHE A 384 17.49 -0.04 -17.42
C PHE A 384 16.35 -0.87 -17.97
N LEU A 385 15.12 -0.52 -17.57
CA LEU A 385 13.89 -1.22 -17.96
C LEU A 385 12.94 -0.28 -18.70
N ALA A 386 12.07 -0.85 -19.52
CA ALA A 386 10.97 -0.10 -20.13
C ALA A 386 9.84 0.21 -19.11
N LYS A 387 9.67 -0.65 -18.09
CA LYS A 387 8.70 -0.48 -17.01
C LYS A 387 9.09 -1.37 -15.82
N LEU A 388 8.73 -0.95 -14.60
CA LEU A 388 8.84 -1.81 -13.42
C LEU A 388 7.66 -2.79 -13.35
N PRO A 389 7.92 -4.09 -13.01
CA PRO A 389 6.85 -5.05 -12.77
C PRO A 389 6.11 -4.70 -11.48
N ARG A 390 4.78 -4.51 -11.57
CA ARG A 390 3.95 -4.13 -10.42
C ARG A 390 2.76 -5.07 -10.26
N ASN A 391 2.34 -5.28 -9.02
CA ASN A 391 1.09 -5.97 -8.70
C ASN A 391 -0.12 -5.04 -8.88
N ALA A 392 -1.32 -5.57 -8.65
CA ALA A 392 -2.58 -4.82 -8.77
C ALA A 392 -2.70 -3.60 -7.81
N THR A 393 -1.88 -3.53 -6.76
CA THR A 393 -1.83 -2.39 -5.84
C THR A 393 -0.79 -1.35 -6.20
N GLY A 394 -0.05 -1.58 -7.30
CA GLY A 394 1.02 -0.71 -7.74
C GLY A 394 2.37 -0.96 -7.05
N LYS A 395 2.49 -1.96 -6.16
CA LYS A 395 3.78 -2.33 -5.55
C LYS A 395 4.66 -3.05 -6.56
N VAL A 396 5.95 -2.69 -6.60
CA VAL A 396 6.96 -3.41 -7.37
C VAL A 396 7.03 -4.86 -6.89
N VAL A 397 7.23 -5.80 -7.83
CA VAL A 397 7.34 -7.24 -7.56
C VAL A 397 8.79 -7.65 -7.78
N PRO A 398 9.67 -7.64 -6.74
CA PRO A 398 11.12 -7.82 -6.89
C PRO A 398 11.53 -9.12 -7.58
N ARG A 399 10.79 -10.22 -7.33
CA ARG A 399 11.06 -11.52 -7.97
C ARG A 399 10.97 -11.53 -9.50
N LEU A 400 10.31 -10.53 -10.10
CA LEU A 400 10.20 -10.39 -11.55
C LEU A 400 11.28 -9.48 -12.14
N LEU A 401 12.05 -8.77 -11.31
CA LEU A 401 13.12 -7.88 -11.76
C LEU A 401 14.36 -8.64 -12.27
N ASN A 402 14.62 -9.82 -11.75
CA ASN A 402 15.80 -10.61 -12.10
C ASN A 402 15.62 -11.46 -13.37
N ASN A 403 14.39 -11.59 -13.89
CA ASN A 403 14.12 -12.41 -15.09
C ASN A 403 14.29 -11.63 -16.41
N ASP A 404 14.35 -10.30 -16.37
CA ASP A 404 14.45 -9.46 -17.58
C ASP A 404 15.87 -9.00 -17.91
N SER A 405 16.89 -9.49 -17.18
CA SER A 405 18.31 -9.15 -17.43
C SER A 405 19.00 -10.02 -18.50
N GLU A 406 18.27 -10.94 -19.15
CA GLU A 406 18.78 -11.82 -20.22
C GLU A 406 18.06 -11.63 -21.57
N ALA A 407 17.46 -10.48 -21.85
CA ALA A 407 16.84 -10.18 -23.15
C ALA A 407 17.51 -9.01 -23.87
#